data_13cdea5a0ba4fabf4b4b9aa5e72e855c
#
_entry.id   13cdea5a0ba4fabf4b4b9aa5e72e855c
#
_cell.length_a   1.000
_cell.length_b   1.000
_cell.length_c   1.000
_cell.angle_alpha   90.00
_cell.angle_beta   90.00
_cell.angle_gamma   90.00
#
_symmetry.space_group_name_H-M   'P 1'
#
loop_
_entity.id
_entity.type
_entity.pdbx_description
1 polymer ?
#
loop_
_entity_poly.entity_id
_entity_poly.type
_entity_poly.pdbx_seq_one_letter_code
_entity_poly.pdbx_strand_id
1 'polypeptide(L)'
;DQQEQNEKVEEMIDAGCDVLCVNLVDRTAPYRIIRMARNENIPVIFFNREPVKEDLMQWDKLYYVGCDAEQSGIMQGEIAAEYINSHPEVDKNEDGKIQYVLLEGEAGHQDAISRTEYSVKTLMKNDVSLEKLSYQFADWNRGQAENRMNRLISQYGTEIELVLSNND
;
A
#
# COMPACT_ATOMS: atom_id res chain seq x y z
N ASP A 1 -4.00 1.94 -19.53
CA ASP A 1 -4.61 3.06 -18.80
C ASP A 1 -6.09 2.77 -18.46
N GLN A 2 -6.77 3.69 -17.76
CA GLN A 2 -8.16 3.49 -17.34
C GLN A 2 -9.15 3.42 -18.54
N GLN A 3 -8.87 4.11 -19.61
CA GLN A 3 -9.71 4.05 -20.82
C GLN A 3 -9.60 2.67 -21.46
N GLU A 4 -8.41 2.15 -21.61
CA GLU A 4 -8.17 0.80 -22.15
C GLU A 4 -8.83 -0.28 -21.26
N GLN A 5 -8.78 -0.12 -19.92
CA GLN A 5 -9.49 -1.01 -19.01
C GLN A 5 -11.01 -0.96 -19.25
N ASN A 6 -11.58 0.23 -19.44
CA ASN A 6 -13.00 0.38 -19.73
C ASN A 6 -13.41 -0.33 -21.03
N GLU A 7 -12.58 -0.25 -22.07
CA GLU A 7 -12.80 -0.94 -23.34
C GLU A 7 -12.76 -2.46 -23.17
N LYS A 8 -11.81 -2.97 -22.37
CA LYS A 8 -11.74 -4.40 -22.05
C LYS A 8 -12.93 -4.91 -21.25
N VAL A 9 -13.45 -4.10 -20.35
CA VAL A 9 -14.67 -4.44 -19.61
C VAL A 9 -15.88 -4.50 -20.56
N GLU A 10 -16.00 -3.57 -21.51
CA GLU A 10 -17.05 -3.57 -22.52
C GLU A 10 -16.99 -4.84 -23.39
N GLU A 11 -15.79 -5.22 -23.87
CA GLU A 11 -15.57 -6.47 -24.60
C GLU A 11 -16.01 -7.72 -23.80
N MET A 12 -15.73 -7.77 -22.48
CA MET A 12 -16.14 -8.88 -21.62
C MET A 12 -17.64 -8.95 -21.43
N ILE A 13 -18.29 -7.82 -21.29
CA ILE A 13 -19.75 -7.72 -21.19
C ILE A 13 -20.40 -8.22 -22.50
N ASP A 14 -19.91 -7.76 -23.65
CA ASP A 14 -20.40 -8.16 -24.97
C ASP A 14 -20.17 -9.67 -25.23
N ALA A 15 -19.13 -10.24 -24.65
CA ALA A 15 -18.88 -11.68 -24.69
C ALA A 15 -19.80 -12.49 -23.76
N GLY A 16 -20.64 -11.85 -22.95
CA GLY A 16 -21.64 -12.49 -22.09
C GLY A 16 -21.10 -13.04 -20.78
N CYS A 17 -20.21 -12.30 -20.10
CA CYS A 17 -19.74 -12.70 -18.79
C CYS A 17 -20.85 -12.58 -17.72
N ASP A 18 -20.84 -13.47 -16.73
CA ASP A 18 -21.80 -13.48 -15.61
C ASP A 18 -21.36 -12.62 -14.43
N VAL A 19 -20.06 -12.31 -14.33
CA VAL A 19 -19.47 -11.51 -13.26
C VAL A 19 -18.19 -10.84 -13.76
N LEU A 20 -17.93 -9.62 -13.29
CA LEU A 20 -16.69 -8.89 -13.53
C LEU A 20 -15.82 -8.88 -12.27
N CYS A 21 -14.56 -9.31 -12.41
CA CYS A 21 -13.53 -9.13 -11.38
C CYS A 21 -12.54 -8.07 -11.87
N VAL A 22 -12.45 -6.94 -11.18
CA VAL A 22 -11.72 -5.75 -11.67
C VAL A 22 -10.72 -5.26 -10.64
N ASN A 23 -9.44 -5.22 -11.02
CA ASN A 23 -8.43 -4.43 -10.34
C ASN A 23 -8.33 -3.07 -11.05
N LEU A 24 -8.84 -2.02 -10.44
CA LEU A 24 -8.88 -0.69 -11.06
C LEU A 24 -7.48 -0.16 -11.39
N VAL A 25 -7.33 0.42 -12.57
CA VAL A 25 -6.14 1.22 -12.90
C VAL A 25 -6.16 2.54 -12.12
N ASP A 26 -7.31 3.20 -12.10
CA ASP A 26 -7.56 4.39 -11.29
C ASP A 26 -8.75 4.14 -10.34
N ARG A 27 -8.44 4.07 -9.03
CA ARG A 27 -9.44 3.83 -7.99
C ARG A 27 -10.52 4.90 -7.89
N THR A 28 -10.26 6.08 -8.43
CA THR A 28 -11.19 7.23 -8.41
C THR A 28 -12.06 7.34 -9.66
N ALA A 29 -11.89 6.43 -10.62
CA ALA A 29 -12.59 6.46 -11.90
C ALA A 29 -13.36 5.15 -12.25
N PRO A 30 -14.06 4.48 -11.29
CA PRO A 30 -14.78 3.24 -11.57
C PRO A 30 -16.12 3.47 -12.28
N TYR A 31 -16.58 4.71 -12.39
CA TYR A 31 -17.95 5.07 -12.80
C TYR A 31 -18.40 4.42 -14.12
N ARG A 32 -17.51 4.44 -15.15
CA ARG A 32 -17.88 3.85 -16.45
C ARG A 32 -18.09 2.34 -16.35
N ILE A 33 -17.23 1.64 -15.62
CA ILE A 33 -17.35 0.19 -15.36
C ILE A 33 -18.65 -0.11 -14.62
N ILE A 34 -18.90 0.62 -13.52
CA ILE A 34 -20.12 0.45 -12.72
C ILE A 34 -21.37 0.64 -13.57
N ARG A 35 -21.40 1.69 -14.39
CA ARG A 35 -22.54 1.98 -15.26
C ARG A 35 -22.79 0.89 -16.31
N MET A 36 -21.74 0.41 -16.98
CA MET A 36 -21.86 -0.65 -17.99
C MET A 36 -22.38 -1.94 -17.35
N ALA A 37 -21.76 -2.38 -16.25
CA ALA A 37 -22.16 -3.58 -15.54
C ALA A 37 -23.59 -3.51 -14.99
N ARG A 38 -23.99 -2.34 -14.44
CA ARG A 38 -25.35 -2.12 -13.94
C ARG A 38 -26.41 -2.20 -15.05
N ASN A 39 -26.13 -1.66 -16.24
CA ASN A 39 -27.06 -1.71 -17.38
C ASN A 39 -27.37 -3.15 -17.80
N GLU A 40 -26.36 -4.03 -17.73
CA GLU A 40 -26.49 -5.45 -18.09
C GLU A 40 -26.75 -6.34 -16.85
N ASN A 41 -26.91 -5.72 -15.67
CA ASN A 41 -27.18 -6.41 -14.41
C ASN A 41 -26.07 -7.41 -14.00
N ILE A 42 -24.84 -7.18 -14.40
CA ILE A 42 -23.66 -8.02 -14.13
C ILE A 42 -22.96 -7.54 -12.84
N PRO A 43 -22.84 -8.36 -11.78
CA PRO A 43 -22.16 -7.98 -10.56
C PRO A 43 -20.68 -7.70 -10.79
N VAL A 44 -20.12 -6.75 -10.01
CA VAL A 44 -18.70 -6.39 -10.07
C VAL A 44 -18.03 -6.64 -8.73
N ILE A 45 -16.95 -7.39 -8.74
CA ILE A 45 -16.05 -7.58 -7.62
C ILE A 45 -14.78 -6.80 -7.90
N PHE A 46 -14.62 -5.68 -7.23
CA PHE A 46 -13.34 -4.96 -7.21
C PHE A 46 -12.37 -5.67 -6.27
N PHE A 47 -11.11 -5.70 -6.63
CA PHE A 47 -10.08 -6.29 -5.79
C PHE A 47 -8.78 -5.50 -5.84
N ASN A 48 -7.92 -5.68 -4.83
CA ASN A 48 -6.66 -4.97 -4.66
C ASN A 48 -6.85 -3.46 -4.47
N ARG A 49 -7.00 -2.67 -5.53
CA ARG A 49 -7.23 -1.22 -5.42
C ARG A 49 -8.69 -0.96 -5.03
N GLU A 50 -8.88 -0.53 -3.80
CA GLU A 50 -10.19 -0.22 -3.24
C GLU A 50 -10.80 1.03 -3.90
N PRO A 51 -12.00 0.96 -4.51
CA PRO A 51 -12.73 2.14 -4.96
C PRO A 51 -13.03 3.07 -3.79
N VAL A 52 -13.36 4.34 -4.06
CA VAL A 52 -13.89 5.20 -3.00
C VAL A 52 -15.23 4.65 -2.50
N LYS A 53 -15.48 4.82 -1.22
CA LYS A 53 -16.63 4.22 -0.54
C LYS A 53 -17.96 4.62 -1.19
N GLU A 54 -18.06 5.87 -1.61
CA GLU A 54 -19.23 6.42 -2.28
C GLU A 54 -19.52 5.71 -3.61
N ASP A 55 -18.50 5.25 -4.33
CA ASP A 55 -18.68 4.50 -5.58
C ASP A 55 -19.23 3.10 -5.31
N LEU A 56 -18.74 2.42 -4.26
CA LEU A 56 -19.24 1.10 -3.88
C LEU A 56 -20.71 1.12 -3.42
N MET A 57 -21.19 2.26 -2.94
CA MET A 57 -22.58 2.42 -2.48
C MET A 57 -23.57 2.76 -3.60
N GLN A 58 -23.13 2.94 -4.83
CA GLN A 58 -24.01 3.33 -5.96
C GLN A 58 -24.94 2.21 -6.43
N TRP A 59 -24.61 0.96 -6.11
CA TRP A 59 -25.38 -0.20 -6.54
C TRP A 59 -25.11 -1.40 -5.63
N ASP A 60 -26.11 -2.22 -5.38
CA ASP A 60 -26.11 -3.35 -4.45
C ASP A 60 -25.34 -4.59 -4.93
N LYS A 61 -24.92 -4.61 -6.20
CA LYS A 61 -24.08 -5.69 -6.78
C LYS A 61 -22.61 -5.26 -6.98
N LEU A 62 -22.15 -4.30 -6.22
CA LEU A 62 -20.74 -3.91 -6.14
C LEU A 62 -20.13 -4.49 -4.87
N TYR A 63 -19.02 -5.16 -5.03
CA TYR A 63 -18.29 -5.79 -3.94
C TYR A 63 -16.82 -5.38 -3.98
N TYR A 64 -16.15 -5.39 -2.84
CA TYR A 64 -14.72 -5.22 -2.77
C TYR A 64 -14.09 -6.33 -1.93
N VAL A 65 -12.97 -6.84 -2.42
CA VAL A 65 -12.13 -7.83 -1.73
C VAL A 65 -10.69 -7.33 -1.71
N GLY A 66 -10.20 -7.05 -0.53
CA GLY A 66 -8.83 -6.57 -0.32
C GLY A 66 -8.34 -6.84 1.08
N CYS A 67 -7.11 -6.41 1.38
CA CYS A 67 -6.55 -6.46 2.72
C CYS A 67 -6.89 -5.19 3.50
N ASP A 68 -6.86 -5.28 4.83
CA ASP A 68 -6.85 -4.12 5.71
C ASP A 68 -5.42 -3.58 5.80
N ALA A 69 -5.12 -2.57 4.98
CA ALA A 69 -3.80 -1.98 4.89
C ALA A 69 -3.43 -1.18 6.16
N GLU A 70 -4.42 -0.60 6.84
CA GLU A 70 -4.24 0.07 8.12
C GLU A 70 -3.81 -0.93 9.19
N GLN A 71 -4.55 -2.02 9.33
CA GLN A 71 -4.20 -3.11 10.25
C GLN A 71 -2.79 -3.65 9.98
N SER A 72 -2.43 -3.85 8.70
CA SER A 72 -1.10 -4.30 8.30
C SER A 72 0.00 -3.35 8.77
N GLY A 73 -0.19 -2.03 8.59
CA GLY A 73 0.74 -1.01 9.08
C GLY A 73 0.84 -0.98 10.61
N ILE A 74 -0.30 -1.09 11.31
CA ILE A 74 -0.33 -1.14 12.78
C ILE A 74 0.47 -2.36 13.28
N MET A 75 0.21 -3.54 12.75
CA MET A 75 0.92 -4.76 13.16
C MET A 75 2.43 -4.67 12.93
N GLN A 76 2.86 -4.12 11.79
CA GLN A 76 4.27 -3.89 11.51
C GLN A 76 4.89 -2.94 12.54
N GLY A 77 4.19 -1.84 12.85
CA GLY A 77 4.66 -0.87 13.84
C GLY A 77 4.72 -1.44 15.26
N GLU A 78 3.75 -2.26 15.66
CA GLU A 78 3.73 -2.94 16.96
C GLU A 78 4.90 -3.92 17.12
N ILE A 79 5.12 -4.78 16.12
CA ILE A 79 6.24 -5.74 16.13
C ILE A 79 7.58 -5.01 16.21
N ALA A 80 7.76 -3.97 15.41
CA ALA A 80 8.99 -3.19 15.42
C ALA A 80 9.20 -2.44 16.76
N ALA A 81 8.14 -1.85 17.32
CA ALA A 81 8.20 -1.15 18.61
C ALA A 81 8.51 -2.12 19.76
N GLU A 82 7.89 -3.29 19.81
CA GLU A 82 8.19 -4.31 20.82
C GLU A 82 9.65 -4.74 20.77
N TYR A 83 10.16 -4.95 19.56
CA TYR A 83 11.57 -5.32 19.38
C TYR A 83 12.51 -4.20 19.83
N ILE A 84 12.30 -2.97 19.36
CA ILE A 84 13.15 -1.81 19.70
C ILE A 84 13.14 -1.54 21.21
N ASN A 85 11.97 -1.54 21.85
CA ASN A 85 11.84 -1.27 23.28
C ASN A 85 12.49 -2.36 24.15
N SER A 86 12.63 -3.58 23.64
CA SER A 86 13.30 -4.68 24.34
C SER A 86 14.80 -4.83 24.00
N HIS A 87 15.29 -4.08 22.99
CA HIS A 87 16.67 -4.16 22.48
C HIS A 87 17.28 -2.76 22.35
N PRO A 88 17.75 -2.15 23.46
CA PRO A 88 18.34 -0.80 23.44
C PRO A 88 19.51 -0.65 22.46
N GLU A 89 20.20 -1.74 22.12
CA GLU A 89 21.31 -1.75 21.17
C GLU A 89 20.90 -1.46 19.71
N VAL A 90 19.62 -1.36 19.42
CA VAL A 90 19.12 -0.91 18.11
C VAL A 90 19.50 0.56 17.87
N ASP A 91 19.41 1.40 18.91
CA ASP A 91 19.94 2.76 18.92
C ASP A 91 21.46 2.71 19.04
N LYS A 92 22.13 2.62 17.90
CA LYS A 92 23.58 2.38 17.82
C LYS A 92 24.42 3.60 18.20
N ASN A 93 23.87 4.79 18.01
CA ASN A 93 24.55 6.04 18.29
C ASN A 93 24.17 6.61 19.67
N GLU A 94 23.24 5.97 20.38
CA GLU A 94 22.79 6.31 21.73
C GLU A 94 22.20 7.74 21.83
N ASP A 95 21.56 8.24 20.74
CA ASP A 95 20.96 9.59 20.72
C ASP A 95 19.49 9.61 21.17
N GLY A 96 18.93 8.45 21.47
CA GLY A 96 17.54 8.28 21.90
C GLY A 96 16.52 8.34 20.76
N LYS A 97 16.99 8.17 19.53
CA LYS A 97 16.14 8.08 18.34
C LYS A 97 16.55 6.85 17.54
N ILE A 98 15.64 6.40 16.69
CA ILE A 98 15.90 5.33 15.73
C ILE A 98 15.94 5.92 14.32
N GLN A 99 17.12 5.88 13.71
CA GLN A 99 17.33 6.37 12.36
C GLN A 99 16.82 5.34 11.36
N TYR A 100 15.77 5.72 10.58
CA TYR A 100 15.14 4.78 9.68
C TYR A 100 15.11 5.21 8.23
N VAL A 101 15.08 4.22 7.36
CA VAL A 101 14.76 4.36 5.95
C VAL A 101 13.46 3.63 5.62
N LEU A 102 12.72 4.14 4.65
CA LEU A 102 11.42 3.59 4.26
C LEU A 102 11.40 3.27 2.77
N LEU A 103 10.97 2.03 2.45
CA LEU A 103 10.69 1.58 1.10
C LEU A 103 9.19 1.42 0.92
N GLU A 104 8.60 2.31 0.14
CA GLU A 104 7.18 2.26 -0.21
C GLU A 104 6.96 1.54 -1.54
N GLY A 105 5.78 0.95 -1.71
CA GLY A 105 5.35 0.36 -2.96
C GLY A 105 5.18 1.39 -4.07
N GLU A 106 4.09 1.33 -4.82
CA GLU A 106 3.79 2.28 -5.91
C GLU A 106 3.29 3.62 -5.36
N ALA A 107 3.83 4.71 -5.88
CA ALA A 107 3.40 6.05 -5.51
C ALA A 107 1.90 6.25 -5.77
N GLY A 108 1.17 6.74 -4.77
CA GLY A 108 -0.27 6.97 -4.85
C GLY A 108 -1.16 5.73 -4.65
N HIS A 109 -0.58 4.55 -4.43
CA HIS A 109 -1.35 3.37 -4.09
C HIS A 109 -1.83 3.43 -2.64
N GLN A 110 -3.15 3.29 -2.43
CA GLN A 110 -3.76 3.48 -1.12
C GLN A 110 -3.16 2.57 -0.04
N ASP A 111 -2.96 1.30 -0.35
CA ASP A 111 -2.40 0.35 0.62
C ASP A 111 -0.96 0.70 1.00
N ALA A 112 -0.14 1.13 0.02
CA ALA A 112 1.22 1.55 0.29
C ALA A 112 1.27 2.77 1.22
N ILE A 113 0.45 3.78 0.94
CA ILE A 113 0.31 4.98 1.78
C ILE A 113 -0.16 4.59 3.19
N SER A 114 -1.22 3.79 3.33
CA SER A 114 -1.76 3.37 4.62
C SER A 114 -0.74 2.57 5.43
N ARG A 115 -0.10 1.57 4.83
CA ARG A 115 0.93 0.77 5.52
C ARG A 115 2.09 1.63 6.00
N THR A 116 2.56 2.56 5.16
CA THR A 116 3.62 3.51 5.52
C THR A 116 3.20 4.39 6.69
N GLU A 117 2.04 5.01 6.59
CA GLU A 117 1.56 5.97 7.59
C GLU A 117 1.32 5.30 8.94
N TYR A 118 0.61 4.17 8.95
CA TYR A 118 0.24 3.49 10.19
C TYR A 118 1.42 2.77 10.86
N SER A 119 2.40 2.27 10.12
CA SER A 119 3.62 1.70 10.73
C SER A 119 4.42 2.77 11.49
N VAL A 120 4.64 3.92 10.89
CA VAL A 120 5.34 5.04 11.53
C VAL A 120 4.55 5.61 12.72
N LYS A 121 3.24 5.85 12.55
CA LYS A 121 2.37 6.33 13.63
C LYS A 121 2.34 5.37 14.83
N THR A 122 2.32 4.08 14.56
CA THR A 122 2.27 3.06 15.62
C THR A 122 3.59 2.98 16.38
N LEU A 123 4.72 3.07 15.70
CA LEU A 123 6.03 3.18 16.34
C LEU A 123 6.07 4.39 17.30
N MET A 124 5.68 5.56 16.81
CA MET A 124 5.66 6.78 17.64
C MET A 124 4.68 6.67 18.81
N LYS A 125 3.52 6.03 18.63
CA LYS A 125 2.53 5.80 19.69
C LYS A 125 3.03 4.85 20.77
N ASN A 126 3.98 3.98 20.45
CA ASN A 126 4.62 3.05 21.37
C ASN A 126 5.99 3.58 21.86
N ASP A 127 6.10 4.91 21.99
CA ASP A 127 7.24 5.63 22.57
C ASP A 127 8.57 5.46 21.83
N VAL A 128 8.55 5.03 20.55
CA VAL A 128 9.77 5.01 19.71
C VAL A 128 9.96 6.38 19.07
N SER A 129 11.03 7.06 19.44
CA SER A 129 11.43 8.30 18.78
C SER A 129 12.11 7.99 17.45
N LEU A 130 11.65 8.60 16.37
CA LEU A 130 12.08 8.26 15.01
C LEU A 130 12.77 9.44 14.31
N GLU A 131 13.87 9.15 13.61
CA GLU A 131 14.51 10.08 12.68
C GLU A 131 14.58 9.49 11.27
N LYS A 132 13.87 10.12 10.33
CA LYS A 132 13.82 9.64 8.97
C LYS A 132 15.04 10.05 8.14
N LEU A 133 15.88 9.11 7.78
CA LEU A 133 17.04 9.35 6.89
C LEU A 133 16.61 9.43 5.42
N SER A 134 15.73 8.54 5.00
CA SER A 134 15.27 8.51 3.60
C SER A 134 13.91 7.84 3.44
N TYR A 135 13.26 8.21 2.34
CA TYR A 135 11.99 7.63 1.89
C TYR A 135 12.07 7.42 0.38
N GLN A 136 11.82 6.19 -0.07
CA GLN A 136 11.98 5.79 -1.46
C GLN A 136 10.80 4.95 -1.93
N PHE A 137 10.36 5.14 -3.17
CA PHE A 137 9.43 4.26 -3.84
C PHE A 137 10.20 3.11 -4.51
N ALA A 138 9.76 1.89 -4.32
CA ALA A 138 10.34 0.70 -4.95
C ALA A 138 9.37 0.00 -5.91
N ASP A 139 8.13 0.51 -6.04
CA ASP A 139 7.10 0.08 -7.00
C ASP A 139 6.85 -1.44 -6.99
N TRP A 140 6.96 -2.09 -5.81
CA TRP A 140 6.94 -3.55 -5.62
C TRP A 140 7.91 -4.30 -6.53
N ASN A 141 8.95 -3.64 -7.00
CA ASN A 141 9.95 -4.23 -7.87
C ASN A 141 11.22 -4.55 -7.08
N ARG A 142 11.53 -5.84 -6.97
CA ARG A 142 12.70 -6.33 -6.22
C ARG A 142 14.01 -5.67 -6.65
N GLY A 143 14.23 -5.54 -7.96
CA GLY A 143 15.47 -4.92 -8.48
C GLY A 143 15.55 -3.43 -8.16
N GLN A 144 14.41 -2.72 -8.16
CA GLN A 144 14.38 -1.33 -7.73
C GLN A 144 14.66 -1.22 -6.21
N ALA A 145 14.02 -2.06 -5.38
CA ALA A 145 14.23 -2.06 -3.94
C ALA A 145 15.70 -2.33 -3.61
N GLU A 146 16.31 -3.34 -4.22
CA GLU A 146 17.73 -3.67 -4.06
C GLU A 146 18.64 -2.50 -4.46
N ASN A 147 18.42 -1.89 -5.62
CA ASN A 147 19.19 -0.75 -6.06
C ASN A 147 19.08 0.46 -5.14
N ARG A 148 17.87 0.72 -4.59
CA ARG A 148 17.66 1.80 -3.62
C ARG A 148 18.36 1.50 -2.31
N MET A 149 18.22 0.29 -1.78
CA MET A 149 18.91 -0.11 -0.53
C MET A 149 20.43 -0.05 -0.66
N ASN A 150 21.01 -0.50 -1.78
CA ASN A 150 22.45 -0.38 -2.00
C ASN A 150 22.94 1.07 -1.98
N ARG A 151 22.15 2.00 -2.55
CA ARG A 151 22.45 3.44 -2.46
C ARG A 151 22.33 3.97 -1.05
N LEU A 152 21.28 3.61 -0.32
CA LEU A 152 21.06 4.04 1.06
C LEU A 152 22.16 3.52 1.98
N ILE A 153 22.56 2.25 1.83
CA ILE A 153 23.67 1.67 2.58
C ILE A 153 25.00 2.39 2.25
N SER A 154 25.23 2.73 0.98
CA SER A 154 26.42 3.47 0.57
C SER A 154 26.44 4.91 1.11
N GLN A 155 25.27 5.52 1.31
CA GLN A 155 25.14 6.90 1.79
C GLN A 155 25.18 6.99 3.32
N TYR A 156 24.44 6.12 4.01
CA TYR A 156 24.21 6.21 5.45
C TYR A 156 24.92 5.11 6.25
N GLY A 157 25.24 3.97 5.62
CA GLY A 157 26.00 2.89 6.25
C GLY A 157 25.37 2.42 7.56
N THR A 158 26.15 2.54 8.63
CA THR A 158 25.76 2.12 9.98
C THR A 158 24.78 3.07 10.68
N GLU A 159 24.50 4.23 10.11
CA GLU A 159 23.47 5.15 10.63
C GLU A 159 22.05 4.57 10.44
N ILE A 160 21.87 3.61 9.52
CA ILE A 160 20.56 2.94 9.35
C ILE A 160 20.38 1.96 10.51
N GLU A 161 19.37 2.17 11.31
CA GLU A 161 19.00 1.36 12.47
C GLU A 161 17.71 0.57 12.22
N LEU A 162 16.83 1.10 11.37
CA LEU A 162 15.57 0.45 11.01
C LEU A 162 15.30 0.61 9.51
N VAL A 163 14.81 -0.46 8.89
CA VAL A 163 14.24 -0.43 7.55
C VAL A 163 12.76 -0.79 7.65
N LEU A 164 11.90 0.13 7.25
CA LEU A 164 10.47 -0.14 7.08
C LEU A 164 10.18 -0.38 5.60
N SER A 165 9.50 -1.48 5.28
CA SER A 165 9.11 -1.80 3.92
C SER A 165 7.64 -2.22 3.88
N ASN A 166 6.90 -1.76 2.87
CA ASN A 166 5.49 -2.17 2.74
C ASN A 166 5.33 -3.65 2.39
N ASN A 167 6.31 -4.22 1.68
CA ASN A 167 6.32 -5.60 1.22
C ASN A 167 7.74 -6.18 1.32
N ASP A 168 7.82 -7.50 1.27
CA ASP A 168 9.05 -8.30 1.23
C ASP A 168 9.71 -8.33 -0.16
#